data_e74fb0bf42b80eaac1ac8ea4627520de
#
_entry.id   e74fb0bf42b80eaac1ac8ea4627520de
#
_cell.length_a   1.000
_cell.length_b   1.000
_cell.length_c   1.000
_cell.angle_alpha   90.00
_cell.angle_beta   90.00
_cell.angle_gamma   90.00
#
_symmetry.space_group_name_H-M   'P 1'
#
loop_
_entity.id
_entity.type
_entity.pdbx_description
1 polymer ?
#
loop_
_entity_poly.entity_id
_entity_poly.type
_entity_poly.pdbx_seq_one_letter_code
_entity_poly.pdbx_strand_id
1 'polypeptide(L)'
;VFLDTNDSARQFDKADLDLLTAIAMQAGIALENARLIKERGDRQRIEHELNLATMIQKQLLPKKLPRSNLIEVYGKMIPAKEMSGDYFDFMDYEGNGNFHICIGDVSGKGLPAGLVMIMARCYLRPLTRIHTSPRSILAEANRLLHADTRKDMFMSCLIMHWSDQTGRFVWSGAGHEHLIVYRARTRRTETIKAGGCVLAAVRDADHVFSDQELYLEPGDAVVLYTDGITEAMNPAGQFFAQGSLEPVQRLVELYGHLSAKDLLEAVLWELKQFIAGAEQADDITVVTIKRRG
;
A
#
# COMPACT_ATOMS: atom_id res chain seq x y z
N VAL A 1 16.71 -21.14 45.73
CA VAL A 1 18.07 -21.56 46.04
C VAL A 1 18.00 -22.39 47.31
N PHE A 2 18.59 -23.57 47.31
CA PHE A 2 18.75 -24.44 48.48
C PHE A 2 20.19 -24.39 48.93
N LEU A 3 20.39 -24.25 50.23
CA LEU A 3 21.67 -24.49 50.88
C LEU A 3 21.60 -25.82 51.60
N ASP A 4 22.61 -26.64 51.41
CA ASP A 4 22.77 -27.88 52.09
C ASP A 4 24.22 -27.99 52.59
N THR A 5 24.43 -28.69 53.71
CA THR A 5 25.75 -28.94 54.23
C THR A 5 25.85 -30.39 54.74
N ASN A 6 26.93 -31.03 54.42
CA ASN A 6 27.29 -32.35 54.95
C ASN A 6 27.95 -32.28 56.33
N ASP A 7 28.15 -31.06 56.88
CA ASP A 7 28.69 -30.88 58.19
C ASP A 7 27.58 -30.77 59.24
N SER A 8 27.34 -31.80 60.02
CA SER A 8 26.33 -31.87 61.06
C SER A 8 26.53 -30.90 62.23
N ALA A 9 27.71 -30.31 62.33
CA ALA A 9 28.03 -29.33 63.36
C ALA A 9 27.78 -27.85 62.91
N ARG A 10 27.50 -27.64 61.58
CA ARG A 10 27.28 -26.31 61.03
C ARG A 10 25.80 -26.05 60.83
N GLN A 11 25.23 -25.18 61.64
CA GLN A 11 23.88 -24.64 61.42
C GLN A 11 23.97 -23.34 60.68
N PHE A 12 23.11 -23.15 59.68
CA PHE A 12 22.97 -21.87 58.97
C PHE A 12 22.32 -20.85 59.89
N ASP A 13 22.90 -19.67 59.97
CA ASP A 13 22.39 -18.55 60.77
C ASP A 13 21.67 -17.51 59.87
N LYS A 14 21.20 -16.42 60.49
CA LYS A 14 20.51 -15.33 59.77
C LYS A 14 21.43 -14.61 58.80
N ALA A 15 22.72 -14.50 59.08
CA ALA A 15 23.69 -13.85 58.21
C ALA A 15 23.95 -14.68 56.94
N ASP A 16 23.98 -16.01 57.04
CA ASP A 16 24.07 -16.93 55.90
C ASP A 16 22.83 -16.77 54.97
N LEU A 17 21.62 -16.65 55.57
CA LEU A 17 20.38 -16.40 54.84
C LEU A 17 20.37 -15.06 54.12
N ASP A 18 20.78 -13.99 54.82
CA ASP A 18 20.84 -12.64 54.24
C ASP A 18 21.86 -12.59 53.08
N LEU A 19 23.02 -13.23 53.23
CA LEU A 19 24.03 -13.34 52.18
C LEU A 19 23.49 -14.12 50.97
N LEU A 20 22.86 -15.25 51.20
CA LEU A 20 22.26 -16.07 50.13
C LEU A 20 21.15 -15.29 49.40
N THR A 21 20.32 -14.55 50.15
CA THR A 21 19.27 -13.72 49.57
C THR A 21 19.86 -12.63 48.67
N ALA A 22 20.93 -11.97 49.14
CA ALA A 22 21.62 -10.95 48.35
C ALA A 22 22.24 -11.50 47.06
N ILE A 23 22.89 -12.69 47.16
CA ILE A 23 23.47 -13.39 45.99
C ILE A 23 22.34 -13.81 45.02
N ALA A 24 21.23 -14.37 45.54
CA ALA A 24 20.09 -14.81 44.69
C ALA A 24 19.44 -13.59 43.98
N MET A 25 19.29 -12.44 44.66
CA MET A 25 18.79 -11.21 44.05
C MET A 25 19.75 -10.70 42.96
N GLN A 26 21.05 -10.65 43.21
CA GLN A 26 22.06 -10.26 42.23
C GLN A 26 22.07 -11.19 41.02
N ALA A 27 22.02 -12.50 41.24
CA ALA A 27 21.92 -13.48 40.16
C ALA A 27 20.63 -13.32 39.35
N GLY A 28 19.49 -13.07 40.01
CA GLY A 28 18.21 -12.78 39.35
C GLY A 28 18.27 -11.56 38.43
N ILE A 29 18.82 -10.46 38.94
CA ILE A 29 19.01 -9.22 38.16
C ILE A 29 19.96 -9.48 36.95
N ALA A 30 21.06 -10.19 37.16
CA ALA A 30 22.02 -10.50 36.11
C ALA A 30 21.40 -11.37 34.99
N LEU A 31 20.61 -12.37 35.36
CA LEU A 31 19.88 -13.24 34.41
C LEU A 31 18.83 -12.44 33.61
N GLU A 32 18.06 -11.60 34.28
CA GLU A 32 17.05 -10.78 33.62
C GLU A 32 17.69 -9.75 32.66
N ASN A 33 18.78 -9.11 33.07
CA ASN A 33 19.56 -8.22 32.22
C ASN A 33 20.10 -8.96 30.98
N ALA A 34 20.66 -10.16 31.15
CA ALA A 34 21.15 -10.97 30.03
C ALA A 34 20.02 -11.35 29.05
N ARG A 35 18.84 -11.68 29.57
CA ARG A 35 17.64 -11.96 28.78
C ARG A 35 17.21 -10.73 27.98
N LEU A 36 17.07 -9.57 28.63
CA LEU A 36 16.67 -8.31 27.99
C LEU A 36 17.67 -7.87 26.90
N ILE A 37 18.99 -8.04 27.15
CA ILE A 37 20.02 -7.76 26.14
C ILE A 37 19.85 -8.65 24.93
N LYS A 38 19.62 -9.95 25.13
CA LYS A 38 19.39 -10.90 24.03
C LYS A 38 18.13 -10.54 23.24
N GLU A 39 17.01 -10.29 23.92
CA GLU A 39 15.75 -9.89 23.27
C GLU A 39 15.91 -8.59 22.47
N ARG A 40 16.64 -7.61 23.00
CA ARG A 40 16.97 -6.36 22.26
C ARG A 40 17.80 -6.65 21.01
N GLY A 41 18.82 -7.49 21.11
CA GLY A 41 19.67 -7.86 19.97
C GLY A 41 18.88 -8.56 18.86
N ASP A 42 18.01 -9.50 19.21
CA ASP A 42 17.15 -10.20 18.26
C ASP A 42 16.15 -9.24 17.60
N ARG A 43 15.55 -8.34 18.38
CA ARG A 43 14.62 -7.32 17.85
C ARG A 43 15.32 -6.35 16.89
N GLN A 44 16.50 -5.85 17.24
CA GLN A 44 17.27 -4.97 16.36
C GLN A 44 17.66 -5.64 15.04
N ARG A 45 18.00 -6.94 15.08
CA ARG A 45 18.30 -7.69 13.85
C ARG A 45 17.08 -7.80 12.95
N ILE A 46 15.92 -8.18 13.49
CA ILE A 46 14.66 -8.26 12.72
C ILE A 46 14.30 -6.89 12.12
N GLU A 47 14.40 -5.81 12.89
CA GLU A 47 14.14 -4.46 12.43
C GLU A 47 15.09 -4.06 11.29
N HIS A 48 16.35 -4.42 11.38
CA HIS A 48 17.32 -4.19 10.30
C HIS A 48 16.96 -4.96 9.02
N GLU A 49 16.59 -6.23 9.12
CA GLU A 49 16.17 -7.06 7.99
C GLU A 49 14.90 -6.50 7.33
N LEU A 50 13.91 -6.05 8.11
CA LEU A 50 12.71 -5.39 7.60
C LEU A 50 13.02 -4.07 6.89
N ASN A 51 13.92 -3.28 7.42
CA ASN A 51 14.37 -2.03 6.77
C ASN A 51 15.04 -2.30 5.41
N LEU A 52 15.84 -3.38 5.31
CA LEU A 52 16.40 -3.80 4.02
C LEU A 52 15.31 -4.21 3.02
N ALA A 53 14.32 -5.00 3.46
CA ALA A 53 13.19 -5.39 2.62
C ALA A 53 12.40 -4.16 2.13
N THR A 54 12.16 -3.18 3.00
CA THR A 54 11.54 -1.89 2.64
C THR A 54 12.33 -1.14 1.58
N MET A 55 13.66 -1.08 1.71
CA MET A 55 14.50 -0.43 0.71
C MET A 55 14.41 -1.13 -0.65
N ILE A 56 14.37 -2.46 -0.67
CA ILE A 56 14.18 -3.23 -1.90
C ILE A 56 12.81 -2.92 -2.51
N GLN A 57 11.73 -2.93 -1.71
CA GLN A 57 10.39 -2.62 -2.18
C GLN A 57 10.31 -1.21 -2.80
N LYS A 58 10.89 -0.20 -2.15
CA LYS A 58 10.95 1.17 -2.69
C LYS A 58 11.71 1.26 -4.03
N GLN A 59 12.70 0.39 -4.25
CA GLN A 59 13.41 0.34 -5.53
C GLN A 59 12.55 -0.25 -6.66
N LEU A 60 11.53 -1.04 -6.33
CA LEU A 60 10.61 -1.63 -7.31
C LEU A 60 9.52 -0.67 -7.77
N LEU A 61 9.22 0.39 -7.01
CA LEU A 61 8.26 1.41 -7.42
C LEU A 61 8.73 2.17 -8.67
N PRO A 62 7.81 2.74 -9.48
CA PRO A 62 8.16 3.42 -10.71
C PRO A 62 9.05 4.63 -10.45
N LYS A 63 10.21 4.66 -11.11
CA LYS A 63 11.18 5.77 -11.01
C LYS A 63 11.05 6.77 -12.16
N LYS A 64 10.34 6.39 -13.21
CA LYS A 64 10.14 7.21 -14.41
C LYS A 64 8.66 7.35 -14.67
N LEU A 65 8.26 8.55 -15.01
CA LEU A 65 6.91 8.83 -15.47
C LEU A 65 6.79 8.43 -16.95
N PRO A 66 5.60 7.93 -17.37
CA PRO A 66 5.37 7.60 -18.76
C PRO A 66 5.39 8.86 -19.63
N ARG A 67 5.80 8.70 -20.88
CA ARG A 67 5.87 9.77 -21.86
C ARG A 67 4.57 9.84 -22.66
N SER A 68 3.89 10.97 -22.59
CA SER A 68 2.72 11.28 -23.41
C SER A 68 2.70 12.77 -23.71
N ASN A 69 2.26 13.12 -24.92
CA ASN A 69 2.02 14.51 -25.29
C ASN A 69 0.67 15.00 -24.79
N LEU A 70 -0.24 14.09 -24.50
CA LEU A 70 -1.64 14.37 -24.24
C LEU A 70 -2.01 14.34 -22.75
N ILE A 71 -1.32 13.51 -21.96
CA ILE A 71 -1.59 13.39 -20.53
C ILE A 71 -0.34 13.53 -19.67
N GLU A 72 -0.55 13.90 -18.45
CA GLU A 72 0.45 13.95 -17.39
C GLU A 72 0.00 12.99 -16.28
N VAL A 73 0.94 12.25 -15.70
CA VAL A 73 0.65 11.25 -14.66
C VAL A 73 1.61 11.41 -13.51
N TYR A 74 1.12 11.35 -12.29
CA TYR A 74 1.94 11.29 -11.07
C TYR A 74 1.38 10.23 -10.12
N GLY A 75 2.24 9.69 -9.28
CA GLY A 75 1.84 8.73 -8.25
C GLY A 75 2.74 8.83 -7.04
N LYS A 76 2.17 8.60 -5.86
CA LYS A 76 2.90 8.59 -4.59
C LYS A 76 2.26 7.59 -3.64
N MET A 77 3.12 6.90 -2.91
CA MET A 77 2.76 5.97 -1.85
C MET A 77 3.42 6.41 -0.55
N ILE A 78 2.67 6.36 0.53
CA ILE A 78 3.13 6.64 1.90
C ILE A 78 2.80 5.40 2.74
N PRO A 79 3.79 4.55 3.05
CA PRO A 79 3.55 3.34 3.83
C PRO A 79 3.19 3.67 5.29
N ALA A 80 2.29 2.88 5.88
CA ALA A 80 1.94 2.93 7.30
C ALA A 80 2.94 2.12 8.16
N LYS A 81 3.52 1.07 7.61
CA LYS A 81 4.51 0.19 8.24
C LYS A 81 5.79 0.11 7.42
N GLU A 82 6.70 -0.78 7.86
CA GLU A 82 7.98 -0.98 7.16
C GLU A 82 7.76 -1.40 5.70
N MET A 83 6.84 -2.32 5.42
CA MET A 83 6.46 -2.73 4.07
C MET A 83 4.99 -2.43 3.79
N SER A 84 4.71 -1.98 2.58
CA SER A 84 3.39 -1.63 2.09
C SER A 84 2.75 -2.79 1.32
N GLY A 85 1.43 -3.01 1.54
CA GLY A 85 0.58 -3.84 0.69
C GLY A 85 0.16 -3.14 -0.59
N ASP A 86 0.16 -1.82 -0.57
CA ASP A 86 -0.20 -0.99 -1.71
C ASP A 86 0.76 -1.14 -2.89
N TYR A 87 0.22 -1.02 -4.07
CA TYR A 87 0.96 -1.06 -5.33
C TYR A 87 0.48 0.04 -6.27
N PHE A 88 1.41 0.73 -6.90
CA PHE A 88 1.14 1.47 -8.11
C PHE A 88 2.31 1.35 -9.09
N ASP A 89 2.02 1.41 -10.38
CA ASP A 89 3.07 1.32 -11.40
C ASP A 89 2.68 2.07 -12.69
N PHE A 90 3.72 2.50 -13.41
CA PHE A 90 3.64 3.06 -14.75
C PHE A 90 4.48 2.19 -15.67
N MET A 91 3.83 1.49 -16.58
CA MET A 91 4.48 0.50 -17.45
C MET A 91 4.52 1.05 -18.88
N ASP A 92 5.53 1.90 -19.13
CA ASP A 92 5.89 2.46 -20.42
C ASP A 92 7.18 1.82 -20.89
N TYR A 93 7.10 0.95 -21.91
CA TYR A 93 8.24 0.21 -22.42
C TYR A 93 8.87 0.84 -23.67
N GLU A 94 8.11 1.59 -24.44
CA GLU A 94 8.51 2.10 -25.74
C GLU A 94 8.65 3.61 -25.79
N GLY A 95 8.07 4.34 -24.83
CA GLY A 95 8.09 5.80 -24.78
C GLY A 95 7.34 6.45 -25.94
N ASN A 96 6.37 5.73 -26.54
CA ASN A 96 5.63 6.12 -27.75
C ASN A 96 4.21 6.64 -27.44
N GLY A 97 3.91 6.94 -26.18
CA GLY A 97 2.59 7.39 -25.74
C GLY A 97 1.58 6.24 -25.51
N ASN A 98 2.04 4.98 -25.51
CA ASN A 98 1.23 3.82 -25.13
C ASN A 98 1.80 3.22 -23.83
N PHE A 99 1.01 3.18 -22.78
CA PHE A 99 1.46 2.67 -21.49
C PHE A 99 0.30 2.23 -20.61
N HIS A 100 0.62 1.45 -19.57
CA HIS A 100 -0.35 1.05 -18.56
C HIS A 100 -0.08 1.78 -17.24
N ILE A 101 -1.16 2.09 -16.54
CA ILE A 101 -1.18 2.58 -15.17
C ILE A 101 -1.85 1.50 -14.34
N CYS A 102 -1.25 1.16 -13.21
CA CYS A 102 -1.83 0.21 -12.28
C CYS A 102 -1.83 0.79 -10.87
N ILE A 103 -2.90 0.53 -10.12
CA ILE A 103 -3.00 0.76 -8.70
C ILE A 103 -3.69 -0.45 -8.06
N GLY A 104 -3.31 -0.81 -6.86
CA GLY A 104 -3.92 -1.92 -6.13
C GLY A 104 -3.49 -1.93 -4.67
N ASP A 105 -4.20 -2.73 -3.89
CA ASP A 105 -3.94 -2.92 -2.48
C ASP A 105 -4.14 -4.38 -2.09
N VAL A 106 -3.21 -4.92 -1.31
CA VAL A 106 -3.21 -6.31 -0.82
C VAL A 106 -3.79 -6.35 0.59
N SER A 107 -4.74 -7.25 0.80
CA SER A 107 -5.34 -7.48 2.11
C SER A 107 -4.30 -7.75 3.20
N GLY A 108 -4.46 -7.09 4.36
CA GLY A 108 -3.51 -7.17 5.48
C GLY A 108 -2.38 -6.16 5.36
N LYS A 109 -1.40 -6.22 6.26
CA LYS A 109 -0.35 -5.19 6.40
C LYS A 109 1.02 -5.78 6.67
N GLY A 110 2.06 -5.00 6.38
CA GLY A 110 3.45 -5.33 6.66
C GLY A 110 4.04 -6.38 5.73
N LEU A 111 4.98 -7.19 6.22
CA LEU A 111 5.78 -8.11 5.41
C LEU A 111 4.95 -9.07 4.53
N PRO A 112 3.90 -9.76 5.01
CA PRO A 112 3.12 -10.67 4.15
C PRO A 112 2.44 -9.97 2.98
N ALA A 113 1.78 -8.82 3.23
CA ALA A 113 1.13 -8.04 2.19
C ALA A 113 2.15 -7.49 1.18
N GLY A 114 3.28 -6.97 1.67
CA GLY A 114 4.35 -6.49 0.81
C GLY A 114 4.95 -7.56 -0.10
N LEU A 115 5.05 -8.82 0.34
CA LEU A 115 5.50 -9.93 -0.50
C LEU A 115 4.49 -10.25 -1.62
N VAL A 116 3.19 -10.28 -1.30
CA VAL A 116 2.13 -10.49 -2.31
C VAL A 116 2.11 -9.34 -3.31
N MET A 117 2.30 -8.10 -2.87
CA MET A 117 2.45 -6.94 -3.75
C MET A 117 3.60 -7.12 -4.74
N ILE A 118 4.76 -7.59 -4.26
CA ILE A 118 5.92 -7.85 -5.14
C ILE A 118 5.60 -8.96 -6.14
N MET A 119 4.90 -10.04 -5.74
CA MET A 119 4.45 -11.10 -6.64
C MET A 119 3.49 -10.54 -7.70
N ALA A 120 2.49 -9.75 -7.29
CA ALA A 120 1.55 -9.09 -8.21
C ALA A 120 2.29 -8.24 -9.25
N ARG A 121 3.25 -7.43 -8.82
CA ARG A 121 4.11 -6.67 -9.72
C ARG A 121 4.89 -7.55 -10.72
N CYS A 122 5.45 -8.67 -10.25
CA CYS A 122 6.20 -9.60 -11.08
C CYS A 122 5.31 -10.27 -12.14
N TYR A 123 4.02 -10.44 -11.89
CA TYR A 123 3.05 -10.96 -12.86
C TYR A 123 2.51 -9.87 -13.77
N LEU A 124 2.05 -8.74 -13.23
CA LEU A 124 1.42 -7.67 -14.01
C LEU A 124 2.37 -7.09 -15.07
N ARG A 125 3.62 -6.81 -14.73
CA ARG A 125 4.57 -6.20 -15.67
C ARG A 125 4.82 -7.01 -16.95
N PRO A 126 5.11 -8.32 -16.93
CA PRO A 126 5.22 -9.11 -18.16
C PRO A 126 3.89 -9.20 -18.92
N LEU A 127 2.76 -9.33 -18.20
CA LEU A 127 1.45 -9.46 -18.82
C LEU A 127 1.05 -8.22 -19.64
N THR A 128 1.44 -7.01 -19.23
CA THR A 128 1.22 -5.78 -20.02
C THR A 128 2.05 -5.72 -21.32
N ARG A 129 3.05 -6.57 -21.48
CA ARG A 129 3.78 -6.73 -22.76
C ARG A 129 3.13 -7.72 -23.69
N ILE A 130 2.35 -8.65 -23.16
CA ILE A 130 1.71 -9.73 -23.91
C ILE A 130 0.29 -9.34 -24.31
N HIS A 131 -0.41 -8.65 -23.40
CA HIS A 131 -1.81 -8.27 -23.57
C HIS A 131 -1.97 -6.75 -23.56
N THR A 132 -2.78 -6.22 -24.46
CA THR A 132 -3.19 -4.80 -24.46
C THR A 132 -4.50 -4.59 -23.70
N SER A 133 -5.38 -5.62 -23.60
CA SER A 133 -6.65 -5.55 -22.88
C SER A 133 -6.42 -5.64 -21.37
N PRO A 134 -6.79 -4.62 -20.58
CA PRO A 134 -6.77 -4.64 -19.12
C PRO A 134 -7.50 -5.85 -18.51
N ARG A 135 -8.66 -6.22 -19.05
CA ARG A 135 -9.39 -7.42 -18.65
C ARG A 135 -8.53 -8.68 -18.75
N SER A 136 -7.84 -8.88 -19.88
CA SER A 136 -7.02 -10.07 -20.10
C SER A 136 -5.82 -10.11 -19.14
N ILE A 137 -5.23 -8.95 -18.85
CA ILE A 137 -4.14 -8.82 -17.87
C ILE A 137 -4.62 -9.22 -16.47
N LEU A 138 -5.77 -8.70 -16.03
CA LEU A 138 -6.32 -9.02 -14.71
C LEU A 138 -6.73 -10.50 -14.60
N ALA A 139 -7.32 -11.07 -15.63
CA ALA A 139 -7.72 -12.48 -15.65
C ALA A 139 -6.52 -13.41 -15.50
N GLU A 140 -5.43 -13.15 -16.23
CA GLU A 140 -4.20 -13.95 -16.13
C GLU A 140 -3.49 -13.72 -14.80
N ALA A 141 -3.37 -12.46 -14.35
CA ALA A 141 -2.80 -12.13 -13.05
C ALA A 141 -3.56 -12.79 -11.89
N ASN A 142 -4.90 -12.83 -11.97
CA ASN A 142 -5.74 -13.53 -11.00
C ASN A 142 -5.41 -15.02 -10.91
N ARG A 143 -5.28 -15.72 -12.04
CA ARG A 143 -4.93 -17.14 -12.07
C ARG A 143 -3.56 -17.42 -11.42
N LEU A 144 -2.57 -16.59 -11.73
CA LEU A 144 -1.21 -16.71 -11.18
C LEU A 144 -1.18 -16.42 -9.67
N LEU A 145 -1.77 -15.30 -9.26
CA LEU A 145 -1.84 -14.95 -7.83
C LEU A 145 -2.62 -15.98 -7.03
N HIS A 146 -3.76 -16.46 -7.53
CA HIS A 146 -4.55 -17.47 -6.82
C HIS A 146 -3.79 -18.80 -6.60
N ALA A 147 -2.88 -19.15 -7.52
CA ALA A 147 -2.05 -20.34 -7.38
C ALA A 147 -0.96 -20.20 -6.31
N ASP A 148 -0.42 -18.99 -6.15
CA ASP A 148 0.80 -18.75 -5.39
C ASP A 148 0.56 -18.03 -4.05
N THR A 149 -0.66 -17.49 -3.82
CA THR A 149 -1.00 -16.81 -2.56
C THR A 149 -1.77 -17.71 -1.61
N ARG A 150 -1.75 -17.35 -0.34
CA ARG A 150 -2.59 -17.98 0.69
C ARG A 150 -4.05 -17.63 0.44
N LYS A 151 -4.97 -18.53 0.84
CA LYS A 151 -6.42 -18.36 0.63
C LYS A 151 -7.05 -17.17 1.36
N ASP A 152 -6.38 -16.65 2.36
CA ASP A 152 -6.81 -15.48 3.16
C ASP A 152 -6.21 -14.17 2.65
N MET A 153 -5.44 -14.20 1.57
CA MET A 153 -4.81 -13.03 0.96
C MET A 153 -5.35 -12.80 -0.46
N PHE A 154 -5.76 -11.59 -0.71
CA PHE A 154 -6.29 -11.13 -1.99
C PHE A 154 -5.81 -9.71 -2.26
N MET A 155 -5.97 -9.25 -3.48
CA MET A 155 -5.54 -7.91 -3.89
C MET A 155 -6.65 -7.20 -4.64
N SER A 156 -7.02 -6.01 -4.21
CA SER A 156 -7.79 -5.10 -5.06
C SER A 156 -6.87 -4.51 -6.13
N CYS A 157 -7.36 -4.38 -7.35
CA CYS A 157 -6.52 -3.87 -8.44
C CYS A 157 -7.35 -3.13 -9.49
N LEU A 158 -6.76 -2.09 -10.05
CA LEU A 158 -7.27 -1.40 -11.23
C LEU A 158 -6.11 -1.20 -12.19
N ILE A 159 -6.32 -1.55 -13.45
CA ILE A 159 -5.35 -1.34 -14.52
C ILE A 159 -5.98 -0.55 -15.65
N MET A 160 -5.26 0.44 -16.17
CA MET A 160 -5.66 1.32 -17.26
C MET A 160 -4.59 1.28 -18.35
N HIS A 161 -5.01 1.20 -19.61
CA HIS A 161 -4.17 1.37 -20.78
C HIS A 161 -4.47 2.70 -21.45
N TRP A 162 -3.46 3.53 -21.61
CA TRP A 162 -3.53 4.79 -22.35
C TRP A 162 -2.88 4.64 -23.74
N SER A 163 -3.47 5.29 -24.73
CA SER A 163 -2.86 5.44 -26.04
C SER A 163 -3.02 6.87 -26.56
N ASP A 164 -1.90 7.55 -26.86
CA ASP A 164 -1.87 8.87 -27.49
C ASP A 164 -2.53 8.85 -28.88
N GLN A 165 -2.51 7.70 -29.58
CA GLN A 165 -3.13 7.57 -30.90
C GLN A 165 -4.65 7.65 -30.85
N THR A 166 -5.27 7.01 -29.86
CA THR A 166 -6.73 6.99 -29.67
C THR A 166 -7.22 8.09 -28.74
N GLY A 167 -6.34 8.68 -27.92
CA GLY A 167 -6.68 9.73 -26.96
C GLY A 167 -7.62 9.27 -25.85
N ARG A 168 -7.66 7.97 -25.55
CA ARG A 168 -8.57 7.36 -24.56
C ARG A 168 -7.88 6.39 -23.65
N PHE A 169 -8.48 6.16 -22.49
CA PHE A 169 -8.19 5.02 -21.63
C PHE A 169 -9.11 3.84 -21.95
N VAL A 170 -8.54 2.65 -21.95
CA VAL A 170 -9.27 1.40 -21.73
C VAL A 170 -8.83 0.89 -20.36
N TRP A 171 -9.78 0.49 -19.51
CA TRP A 171 -9.45 0.08 -18.15
C TRP A 171 -10.34 -1.07 -17.66
N SER A 172 -9.87 -1.79 -16.65
CA SER A 172 -10.61 -2.85 -15.96
C SER A 172 -10.26 -2.81 -14.47
N GLY A 173 -11.25 -3.10 -13.62
CA GLY A 173 -11.11 -3.17 -12.18
C GLY A 173 -11.25 -4.59 -11.66
N ALA A 174 -10.58 -4.85 -10.55
CA ALA A 174 -10.64 -6.07 -9.77
C ALA A 174 -10.93 -5.73 -8.30
N GLY A 175 -12.17 -5.30 -8.00
CA GLY A 175 -12.62 -4.97 -6.66
C GLY A 175 -11.92 -3.77 -6.01
N HIS A 176 -11.34 -2.88 -6.82
CA HIS A 176 -10.64 -1.69 -6.35
C HIS A 176 -11.60 -0.54 -6.04
N GLU A 177 -11.07 0.53 -5.42
CA GLU A 177 -11.77 1.76 -5.12
C GLU A 177 -12.32 2.47 -6.38
N HIS A 178 -13.14 3.49 -6.16
CA HIS A 178 -13.71 4.28 -7.25
C HIS A 178 -12.65 5.16 -7.92
N LEU A 179 -12.79 5.34 -9.24
CA LEU A 179 -12.10 6.41 -9.95
C LEU A 179 -12.87 7.70 -9.72
N ILE A 180 -12.18 8.77 -9.34
CA ILE A 180 -12.78 10.11 -9.25
C ILE A 180 -12.32 10.91 -10.46
N VAL A 181 -13.25 11.30 -11.33
CA VAL A 181 -13.00 12.04 -12.55
C VAL A 181 -13.45 13.49 -12.38
N TYR A 182 -12.51 14.42 -12.46
CA TYR A 182 -12.79 15.86 -12.50
C TYR A 182 -13.05 16.29 -13.94
N ARG A 183 -14.18 16.93 -14.18
CA ARG A 183 -14.55 17.50 -15.46
C ARG A 183 -14.28 19.02 -15.47
N ALA A 184 -13.27 19.41 -16.24
CA ALA A 184 -12.83 20.83 -16.28
C ALA A 184 -13.94 21.78 -16.73
N ARG A 185 -14.78 21.37 -17.69
CA ARG A 185 -15.88 22.16 -18.22
C ARG A 185 -16.93 22.53 -17.16
N THR A 186 -17.26 21.62 -16.26
CA THR A 186 -18.26 21.81 -15.21
C THR A 186 -17.68 22.15 -13.85
N ARG A 187 -16.37 21.91 -13.66
CA ARG A 187 -15.65 21.95 -12.37
C ARG A 187 -16.27 21.04 -11.30
N ARG A 188 -16.85 19.94 -11.75
CA ARG A 188 -17.46 18.93 -10.90
C ARG A 188 -16.76 17.59 -11.05
N THR A 189 -16.94 16.74 -10.05
CA THR A 189 -16.47 15.37 -10.09
C THR A 189 -17.58 14.39 -10.42
N GLU A 190 -17.22 13.30 -11.05
CA GLU A 190 -18.00 12.09 -11.16
C GLU A 190 -17.21 10.91 -10.59
N THR A 191 -17.88 9.96 -9.99
CA THR A 191 -17.25 8.72 -9.49
C THR A 191 -17.65 7.56 -10.37
N ILE A 192 -16.65 6.76 -10.74
CA ILE A 192 -16.86 5.55 -11.54
C ILE A 192 -16.44 4.37 -10.68
N LYS A 193 -17.35 3.41 -10.48
CA LYS A 193 -17.07 2.21 -9.72
C LYS A 193 -16.13 1.30 -10.49
N ALA A 194 -15.02 0.87 -9.89
CA ALA A 194 -14.05 0.00 -10.55
C ALA A 194 -14.62 -1.37 -10.93
N GLY A 195 -15.50 -1.93 -10.12
CA GLY A 195 -16.12 -3.23 -10.41
C GLY A 195 -15.16 -4.41 -10.28
N GLY A 196 -15.58 -5.57 -10.83
CA GLY A 196 -14.81 -6.80 -10.78
C GLY A 196 -14.79 -7.48 -9.40
N CYS A 197 -13.98 -8.52 -9.28
CA CYS A 197 -13.69 -9.25 -8.04
C CYS A 197 -12.21 -9.11 -7.71
N VAL A 198 -11.86 -8.98 -6.43
CA VAL A 198 -10.45 -8.90 -5.99
C VAL A 198 -9.65 -10.10 -6.50
N LEU A 199 -8.41 -9.85 -6.89
CA LEU A 199 -7.50 -10.88 -7.39
C LEU A 199 -7.15 -11.89 -6.31
N ALA A 200 -6.93 -13.11 -6.71
CA ALA A 200 -6.62 -14.28 -5.88
C ALA A 200 -7.78 -14.82 -5.02
N ALA A 201 -8.91 -14.13 -4.88
CA ALA A 201 -10.03 -14.63 -4.08
C ALA A 201 -10.75 -15.83 -4.74
N VAL A 202 -10.92 -15.79 -6.05
CA VAL A 202 -11.62 -16.84 -6.82
C VAL A 202 -10.80 -17.18 -8.07
N ARG A 203 -10.50 -18.46 -8.28
CA ARG A 203 -9.65 -18.90 -9.39
C ARG A 203 -10.21 -18.52 -10.76
N ASP A 204 -11.47 -18.83 -11.01
CA ASP A 204 -12.12 -18.69 -12.32
C ASP A 204 -13.00 -17.43 -12.35
N ALA A 205 -12.37 -16.27 -12.24
CA ALA A 205 -13.02 -14.96 -12.19
C ALA A 205 -13.01 -14.20 -13.53
N ASP A 206 -12.62 -14.82 -14.64
CA ASP A 206 -12.47 -14.16 -15.95
C ASP A 206 -13.74 -13.46 -16.45
N HIS A 207 -14.91 -14.00 -16.10
CA HIS A 207 -16.22 -13.49 -16.51
C HIS A 207 -16.64 -12.22 -15.77
N VAL A 208 -16.00 -11.90 -14.65
CA VAL A 208 -16.33 -10.69 -13.87
C VAL A 208 -15.47 -9.47 -14.25
N PHE A 209 -14.39 -9.68 -15.00
CA PHE A 209 -13.57 -8.59 -15.52
C PHE A 209 -14.10 -8.10 -16.85
N SER A 210 -14.13 -6.80 -17.07
CA SER A 210 -14.59 -6.19 -18.31
C SER A 210 -13.78 -4.96 -18.66
N ASP A 211 -13.43 -4.80 -19.94
CA ASP A 211 -12.83 -3.57 -20.43
C ASP A 211 -13.89 -2.47 -20.51
N GLN A 212 -13.55 -1.31 -19.97
CA GLN A 212 -14.37 -0.10 -20.03
C GLN A 212 -13.53 1.03 -20.65
N GLU A 213 -14.19 2.02 -21.21
CA GLU A 213 -13.53 3.17 -21.83
C GLU A 213 -13.75 4.42 -21.00
N LEU A 214 -12.73 5.27 -20.96
CA LEU A 214 -12.80 6.59 -20.33
C LEU A 214 -12.18 7.63 -21.26
N TYR A 215 -12.99 8.62 -21.62
CA TYR A 215 -12.59 9.76 -22.41
C TYR A 215 -12.38 10.97 -21.49
N LEU A 216 -11.26 11.65 -21.68
CA LEU A 216 -10.93 12.88 -20.98
C LEU A 216 -10.87 14.02 -21.99
N GLU A 217 -11.57 15.12 -21.70
CA GLU A 217 -11.43 16.38 -22.42
C GLU A 217 -10.18 17.14 -21.90
N PRO A 218 -9.62 18.09 -22.70
CA PRO A 218 -8.54 18.94 -22.21
C PRO A 218 -8.87 19.62 -20.88
N GLY A 219 -7.98 19.47 -19.90
CA GLY A 219 -8.18 19.97 -18.55
C GLY A 219 -8.89 19.01 -17.58
N ASP A 220 -9.45 17.89 -18.05
CA ASP A 220 -9.99 16.85 -17.16
C ASP A 220 -8.87 16.17 -16.37
N ALA A 221 -9.21 15.64 -15.20
CA ALA A 221 -8.29 14.88 -14.37
C ALA A 221 -8.93 13.61 -13.80
N VAL A 222 -8.11 12.63 -13.48
CA VAL A 222 -8.53 11.40 -12.77
C VAL A 222 -7.69 11.26 -11.52
N VAL A 223 -8.33 10.89 -10.42
CA VAL A 223 -7.67 10.50 -9.17
C VAL A 223 -8.02 9.06 -8.88
N LEU A 224 -6.99 8.23 -8.75
CA LEU A 224 -7.05 6.86 -8.25
C LEU A 224 -6.41 6.85 -6.86
N TYR A 225 -6.93 6.05 -5.97
CA TYR A 225 -6.48 6.02 -4.57
C TYR A 225 -6.78 4.66 -3.93
N THR A 226 -6.06 4.35 -2.85
CA THR A 226 -6.34 3.21 -1.98
C THR A 226 -7.17 3.63 -0.78
N ASP A 227 -7.77 2.68 -0.08
CA ASP A 227 -8.66 2.91 1.06
C ASP A 227 -7.98 3.64 2.22
N GLY A 228 -6.65 3.62 2.32
CA GLY A 228 -5.90 4.41 3.29
C GLY A 228 -6.17 5.92 3.24
N ILE A 229 -6.75 6.45 2.14
CA ILE A 229 -7.26 7.83 2.11
C ILE A 229 -8.59 7.92 2.85
N THR A 230 -9.54 7.06 2.52
CA THR A 230 -10.90 7.09 3.09
C THR A 230 -10.91 6.67 4.55
N GLU A 231 -10.02 5.77 4.92
CA GLU A 231 -9.85 5.24 6.29
C GLU A 231 -8.85 6.04 7.14
N ALA A 232 -8.25 7.10 6.62
CA ALA A 232 -7.39 7.97 7.41
C ALA A 232 -8.17 8.55 8.61
N MET A 233 -7.58 8.49 9.81
CA MET A 233 -8.22 8.96 11.05
C MET A 233 -7.54 10.22 11.57
N ASN A 234 -8.35 11.12 12.14
CA ASN A 234 -7.86 12.25 12.93
C ASN A 234 -7.68 11.86 14.42
N PRO A 235 -7.07 12.72 15.26
CA PRO A 235 -6.88 12.44 16.69
C PRO A 235 -8.18 12.22 17.49
N ALA A 236 -9.33 12.62 16.95
CA ALA A 236 -10.64 12.36 17.54
C ALA A 236 -11.24 11.00 17.13
N GLY A 237 -10.53 10.18 16.35
CA GLY A 237 -10.99 8.89 15.85
C GLY A 237 -12.01 8.96 14.72
N GLN A 238 -12.15 10.10 14.08
CA GLN A 238 -13.05 10.27 12.94
C GLN A 238 -12.32 9.91 11.64
N PHE A 239 -12.98 9.14 10.77
CA PHE A 239 -12.47 8.83 9.46
C PHE A 239 -12.60 10.01 8.50
N PHE A 240 -11.67 10.10 7.53
CA PHE A 240 -11.70 11.15 6.52
C PHE A 240 -12.93 11.06 5.59
N ALA A 241 -13.27 9.84 5.16
CA ALA A 241 -14.34 9.63 4.19
C ALA A 241 -15.18 8.35 4.47
N GLN A 242 -15.52 8.07 5.74
CA GLN A 242 -16.30 6.89 6.09
C GLN A 242 -17.72 6.95 5.53
N GLY A 243 -18.06 5.95 4.70
CA GLY A 243 -19.42 5.76 4.16
C GLY A 243 -19.82 6.79 3.08
N SER A 244 -18.98 7.77 2.75
CA SER A 244 -19.23 8.75 1.70
C SER A 244 -17.92 9.18 1.06
N LEU A 245 -17.88 9.26 -0.27
CA LEU A 245 -16.74 9.78 -1.02
C LEU A 245 -16.73 11.30 -1.12
N GLU A 246 -17.73 11.98 -0.58
CA GLU A 246 -17.89 13.44 -0.68
C GLU A 246 -16.63 14.21 -0.24
N PRO A 247 -15.93 13.89 0.87
CA PRO A 247 -14.72 14.61 1.25
C PRO A 247 -13.62 14.50 0.19
N VAL A 248 -13.40 13.32 -0.40
CA VAL A 248 -12.40 13.13 -1.46
C VAL A 248 -12.83 13.84 -2.74
N GLN A 249 -14.11 13.75 -3.12
CA GLN A 249 -14.66 14.47 -4.28
C GLN A 249 -14.48 15.99 -4.14
N ARG A 250 -14.75 16.56 -2.97
CA ARG A 250 -14.52 17.99 -2.70
C ARG A 250 -13.08 18.42 -2.89
N LEU A 251 -12.11 17.61 -2.43
CA LEU A 251 -10.70 17.91 -2.66
C LEU A 251 -10.37 17.92 -4.16
N VAL A 252 -10.89 16.93 -4.89
CA VAL A 252 -10.66 16.83 -6.33
C VAL A 252 -11.37 17.97 -7.08
N GLU A 253 -12.55 18.42 -6.65
CA GLU A 253 -13.21 19.61 -7.22
C GLU A 253 -12.42 20.90 -6.96
N LEU A 254 -11.85 21.03 -5.76
CA LEU A 254 -11.07 22.22 -5.39
C LEU A 254 -9.76 22.32 -6.16
N TYR A 255 -9.04 21.20 -6.31
CA TYR A 255 -7.69 21.17 -6.85
C TYR A 255 -7.56 20.56 -8.25
N GLY A 256 -8.64 20.01 -8.83
CA GLY A 256 -8.63 19.31 -10.12
C GLY A 256 -8.22 20.17 -11.31
N HIS A 257 -8.24 21.50 -11.18
CA HIS A 257 -7.75 22.42 -12.19
C HIS A 257 -6.22 22.52 -12.27
N LEU A 258 -5.50 22.04 -11.25
CA LEU A 258 -4.05 22.06 -11.18
C LEU A 258 -3.40 21.01 -12.09
N SER A 259 -2.07 21.02 -12.19
CA SER A 259 -1.30 19.94 -12.82
C SER A 259 -1.49 18.62 -12.09
N ALA A 260 -1.17 17.47 -12.72
CA ALA A 260 -1.27 16.18 -12.06
C ALA A 260 -0.43 16.13 -10.77
N LYS A 261 0.78 16.70 -10.81
CA LYS A 261 1.67 16.77 -9.64
C LYS A 261 1.07 17.61 -8.51
N ASP A 262 0.62 18.83 -8.84
CA ASP A 262 0.14 19.75 -7.81
C ASP A 262 -1.20 19.26 -7.22
N LEU A 263 -2.07 18.64 -8.01
CA LEU A 263 -3.28 17.97 -7.53
C LEU A 263 -2.94 16.86 -6.51
N LEU A 264 -1.98 15.99 -6.83
CA LEU A 264 -1.54 14.94 -5.94
C LEU A 264 -0.99 15.49 -4.61
N GLU A 265 -0.10 16.47 -4.68
CA GLU A 265 0.50 17.07 -3.49
C GLU A 265 -0.56 17.82 -2.65
N ALA A 266 -1.54 18.48 -3.27
CA ALA A 266 -2.65 19.13 -2.57
C ALA A 266 -3.53 18.11 -1.84
N VAL A 267 -3.92 17.01 -2.47
CA VAL A 267 -4.70 15.93 -1.84
C VAL A 267 -3.96 15.36 -0.63
N LEU A 268 -2.67 15.07 -0.78
CA LEU A 268 -1.86 14.53 0.32
C LEU A 268 -1.62 15.56 1.44
N TRP A 269 -1.52 16.84 1.10
CA TRP A 269 -1.38 17.90 2.09
C TRP A 269 -2.64 18.05 2.95
N GLU A 270 -3.82 18.10 2.34
CA GLU A 270 -5.10 18.17 3.06
C GLU A 270 -5.31 16.94 3.95
N LEU A 271 -5.01 15.75 3.44
CA LEU A 271 -5.08 14.52 4.22
C LEU A 271 -4.14 14.57 5.44
N LYS A 272 -2.92 15.07 5.26
CA LYS A 272 -1.96 15.25 6.35
C LYS A 272 -2.46 16.25 7.41
N GLN A 273 -3.10 17.35 7.01
CA GLN A 273 -3.73 18.30 7.95
C GLN A 273 -4.85 17.63 8.74
N PHE A 274 -5.66 16.80 8.08
CA PHE A 274 -6.74 16.06 8.74
C PHE A 274 -6.21 15.03 9.77
N ILE A 275 -5.20 14.26 9.39
CA ILE A 275 -4.54 13.27 10.28
C ILE A 275 -3.92 13.97 11.50
N ALA A 276 -3.39 15.19 11.35
CA ALA A 276 -2.91 16.05 12.43
C ALA A 276 -1.98 15.35 13.44
N GLY A 277 -1.15 14.40 12.97
CA GLY A 277 -0.19 13.65 13.79
C GLY A 277 -0.74 12.39 14.46
N ALA A 278 -2.00 11.99 14.19
CA ALA A 278 -2.48 10.66 14.56
C ALA A 278 -1.67 9.56 13.82
N GLU A 279 -1.64 8.36 14.39
CA GLU A 279 -0.97 7.22 13.76
C GLU A 279 -1.67 6.85 12.44
N GLN A 280 -0.88 6.69 11.38
CA GLN A 280 -1.42 6.26 10.08
C GLN A 280 -1.85 4.80 10.16
N ALA A 281 -3.15 4.56 9.96
CA ALA A 281 -3.75 3.24 10.10
C ALA A 281 -3.44 2.32 8.92
N ASP A 282 -3.41 2.84 7.69
CA ASP A 282 -3.15 2.08 6.47
C ASP A 282 -2.21 2.78 5.50
N ASP A 283 -1.69 2.02 4.53
CA ASP A 283 -0.89 2.56 3.43
C ASP A 283 -1.72 3.54 2.60
N ILE A 284 -1.14 4.65 2.20
CA ILE A 284 -1.82 5.69 1.41
C ILE A 284 -1.16 5.75 0.04
N THR A 285 -1.92 5.41 -1.00
CA THR A 285 -1.46 5.54 -2.38
C THR A 285 -2.41 6.41 -3.18
N VAL A 286 -1.86 7.34 -3.92
CA VAL A 286 -2.58 8.24 -4.85
C VAL A 286 -1.89 8.22 -6.19
N VAL A 287 -2.69 8.10 -7.25
CA VAL A 287 -2.27 8.32 -8.63
C VAL A 287 -3.16 9.38 -9.25
N THR A 288 -2.56 10.39 -9.82
CA THR A 288 -3.26 11.48 -10.51
C THR A 288 -2.90 11.49 -11.98
N ILE A 289 -3.90 11.71 -12.80
CA ILE A 289 -3.81 11.78 -14.26
C ILE A 289 -4.43 13.10 -14.69
N LYS A 290 -3.78 13.85 -15.56
CA LYS A 290 -4.28 15.12 -16.08
C LYS A 290 -4.24 15.14 -17.59
N ARG A 291 -5.35 15.44 -18.24
CA ARG A 291 -5.38 15.72 -19.67
C ARG A 291 -4.82 17.12 -19.91
N ARG A 292 -3.77 17.21 -20.73
CA ARG A 292 -3.19 18.51 -21.12
C ARG A 292 -4.17 19.30 -21.98
N GLY A 293 -4.13 20.62 -21.85
CA GLY A 293 -4.92 21.54 -22.65
C GLY A 293 -4.33 21.77 -24.04
#